data_cd47d0b5a71b75158959a2141171fb18
#
_entry.id   cd47d0b5a71b75158959a2141171fb18
#
_cell.length_a   1.000
_cell.length_b   1.000
_cell.length_c   1.000
_cell.angle_alpha   90.00
_cell.angle_beta   90.00
_cell.angle_gamma   90.00
#
_symmetry.space_group_name_H-M   'P 1'
#
loop_
_entity.id
_entity.type
_entity.pdbx_description
1 polymer ?
#
loop_
_entity_poly.entity_id
_entity_poly.type
_entity_poly.pdbx_seq_one_letter_code
_entity_poly.pdbx_strand_id
1 'polypeptide(L)'
;MFLRENEEGRRIAPFLERGWTMLDLGAGTGFMARWLDRETGVEPTLCDLVDYSNRDRSMPFLRQADPTHVPADDDSFDVVLLMFVFHHMERFPDQELLLAEAARIAKRRIVIAEDTPTSAVDRVFNVAWDWLLNVRHGVPTPFTFRTVRGWQAVFERHGLELSHRETYRPLWPTLGTYHHSLFVIDL
;
A
#
# COMPACT_ATOMS: atom_id res chain seq x y z
N MET A 1 -10.15 -12.08 7.69
CA MET A 1 -9.72 -11.69 6.36
C MET A 1 -10.78 -10.81 5.70
N PHE A 2 -11.99 -11.28 5.41
CA PHE A 2 -13.08 -10.49 4.79
C PHE A 2 -13.44 -9.14 5.42
N LEU A 3 -13.26 -8.93 6.72
CA LEU A 3 -13.66 -7.69 7.39
C LEU A 3 -12.64 -6.55 7.17
N ARG A 4 -11.35 -6.87 7.12
CA ARG A 4 -10.29 -5.88 6.89
C ARG A 4 -10.37 -5.31 5.47
N GLU A 5 -10.51 -6.18 4.47
CA GLU A 5 -10.59 -5.75 3.07
C GLU A 5 -11.81 -4.87 2.83
N ASN A 6 -12.95 -5.20 3.45
CA ASN A 6 -14.14 -4.36 3.35
C ASN A 6 -13.95 -2.99 3.99
N GLU A 7 -13.21 -2.86 5.07
CA GLU A 7 -12.96 -1.58 5.73
C GLU A 7 -11.97 -0.72 4.92
N GLU A 8 -10.81 -1.27 4.56
CA GLU A 8 -9.78 -0.58 3.78
C GLU A 8 -10.25 -0.32 2.35
N GLY A 9 -10.82 -1.33 1.70
CA GLY A 9 -11.31 -1.22 0.33
C GLY A 9 -12.36 -0.13 0.16
N ARG A 10 -13.30 0.02 1.11
CA ARG A 10 -14.32 1.09 1.07
C ARG A 10 -13.74 2.49 1.20
N ARG A 11 -12.58 2.64 1.86
CA ARG A 11 -11.86 3.91 1.95
C ARG A 11 -11.11 4.21 0.66
N ILE A 12 -10.58 3.19 -0.01
CA ILE A 12 -9.82 3.28 -1.25
C ILE A 12 -10.74 3.46 -2.46
N ALA A 13 -11.84 2.73 -2.51
CA ALA A 13 -12.75 2.67 -3.67
C ALA A 13 -13.22 4.04 -4.21
N PRO A 14 -13.51 5.08 -3.38
CA PRO A 14 -13.91 6.40 -3.88
C PRO A 14 -12.87 7.11 -4.74
N PHE A 15 -11.62 6.66 -4.70
CA PHE A 15 -10.50 7.26 -5.43
C PHE A 15 -10.14 6.48 -6.70
N LEU A 16 -10.93 5.48 -7.08
CA LEU A 16 -10.74 4.66 -8.27
C LEU A 16 -11.91 4.87 -9.24
N GLU A 17 -11.60 4.82 -10.54
CA GLU A 17 -12.61 4.95 -11.58
C GLU A 17 -12.70 3.67 -12.40
N ARG A 18 -13.92 3.34 -12.82
CA ARG A 18 -14.18 2.16 -13.67
C ARG A 18 -13.34 2.20 -14.96
N GLY A 19 -12.68 1.09 -15.26
CA GLY A 19 -11.84 0.94 -16.45
C GLY A 19 -10.44 1.54 -16.31
N TRP A 20 -10.09 2.09 -15.14
CA TRP A 20 -8.70 2.45 -14.86
C TRP A 20 -7.84 1.20 -14.70
N THR A 21 -6.67 1.22 -15.32
CA THR A 21 -5.62 0.23 -15.05
C THR A 21 -4.99 0.52 -13.70
N MET A 22 -4.89 -0.50 -12.83
CA MET A 22 -4.35 -0.39 -11.48
C MET A 22 -3.16 -1.33 -11.28
N LEU A 23 -2.02 -0.81 -10.83
CA LEU A 23 -0.95 -1.62 -10.29
C LEU A 23 -1.12 -1.75 -8.77
N ASP A 24 -1.34 -2.97 -8.27
CA ASP A 24 -1.30 -3.30 -6.84
C ASP A 24 0.14 -3.69 -6.49
N LEU A 25 0.90 -2.74 -5.94
CA LEU A 25 2.33 -2.86 -5.66
C LEU A 25 2.55 -3.37 -4.23
N GLY A 26 3.16 -4.55 -4.10
CA GLY A 26 3.19 -5.32 -2.87
C GLY A 26 1.88 -6.10 -2.66
N ALA A 27 1.33 -6.64 -3.75
CA ALA A 27 -0.02 -7.19 -3.79
C ALA A 27 -0.26 -8.44 -2.92
N GLY A 28 0.81 -9.11 -2.49
CA GLY A 28 0.69 -10.36 -1.75
C GLY A 28 -0.11 -11.40 -2.53
N THR A 29 -1.27 -11.78 -2.00
CA THR A 29 -2.15 -12.77 -2.64
C THR A 29 -3.14 -12.17 -3.66
N GLY A 30 -3.18 -10.83 -3.83
CA GLY A 30 -4.09 -10.12 -4.72
C GLY A 30 -5.53 -10.02 -4.22
N PHE A 31 -5.74 -10.22 -2.93
CA PHE A 31 -7.08 -10.25 -2.36
C PHE A 31 -7.75 -8.87 -2.39
N MET A 32 -7.01 -7.79 -2.08
CA MET A 32 -7.51 -6.42 -2.16
C MET A 32 -7.79 -6.01 -3.60
N ALA A 33 -6.87 -6.31 -4.53
CA ALA A 33 -7.05 -6.05 -5.94
C ALA A 33 -8.34 -6.69 -6.48
N ARG A 34 -8.62 -7.95 -6.11
CA ARG A 34 -9.87 -8.64 -6.49
C ARG A 34 -11.10 -7.96 -5.90
N TRP A 35 -11.04 -7.49 -4.67
CA TRP A 35 -12.16 -6.80 -4.05
C TRP A 35 -12.43 -5.48 -4.78
N LEU A 36 -11.37 -4.69 -5.07
CA LEU A 36 -11.49 -3.41 -5.76
C LEU A 36 -12.00 -3.56 -7.20
N ASP A 37 -11.52 -4.56 -7.96
CA ASP A 37 -12.04 -4.89 -9.28
C ASP A 37 -13.58 -5.09 -9.25
N ARG A 38 -14.06 -5.90 -8.33
CA ARG A 38 -15.50 -6.18 -8.20
C ARG A 38 -16.34 -4.96 -7.82
N GLU A 39 -15.84 -4.14 -6.91
CA GLU A 39 -16.59 -3.01 -6.36
C GLU A 39 -16.53 -1.78 -7.27
N THR A 40 -15.38 -1.54 -7.93
CA THR A 40 -15.16 -0.32 -8.71
C THR A 40 -15.08 -0.56 -10.22
N GLY A 41 -14.68 -1.76 -10.63
CA GLY A 41 -14.43 -2.10 -12.03
C GLY A 41 -13.10 -1.57 -12.56
N VAL A 42 -12.10 -1.37 -11.68
CA VAL A 42 -10.70 -1.16 -12.09
C VAL A 42 -10.13 -2.46 -12.66
N GLU A 43 -9.07 -2.36 -13.44
CA GLU A 43 -8.38 -3.47 -14.08
C GLU A 43 -7.02 -3.71 -13.38
N PRO A 44 -6.94 -4.60 -12.37
CA PRO A 44 -5.72 -4.75 -11.60
C PRO A 44 -4.67 -5.62 -12.26
N THR A 45 -3.41 -5.22 -12.10
CA THR A 45 -2.21 -6.03 -12.27
C THR A 45 -1.52 -6.13 -10.92
N LEU A 46 -1.20 -7.34 -10.48
CA LEU A 46 -0.50 -7.59 -9.23
C LEU A 46 1.00 -7.42 -9.44
N CYS A 47 1.70 -6.81 -8.48
CA CYS A 47 3.16 -6.70 -8.48
C CYS A 47 3.71 -7.04 -7.10
N ASP A 48 4.69 -7.95 -7.03
CA ASP A 48 5.31 -8.33 -5.75
C ASP A 48 6.70 -8.95 -5.98
N LEU A 49 7.54 -8.95 -4.94
CA LEU A 49 8.82 -9.67 -4.90
C LEU A 49 8.62 -11.19 -4.91
N VAL A 50 7.52 -11.66 -4.31
CA VAL A 50 7.20 -13.06 -4.12
C VAL A 50 5.98 -13.45 -4.96
N ASP A 51 6.12 -14.45 -5.82
CA ASP A 51 4.97 -15.09 -6.46
C ASP A 51 4.35 -16.13 -5.53
N TYR A 52 3.45 -15.67 -4.65
CA TYR A 52 2.79 -16.52 -3.66
C TYR A 52 1.99 -17.63 -4.34
N SER A 53 2.09 -18.87 -3.82
CA SER A 53 1.40 -20.04 -4.39
C SER A 53 -0.13 -19.93 -4.37
N ASN A 54 -0.66 -19.18 -3.40
CA ASN A 54 -2.10 -18.91 -3.23
C ASN A 54 -2.55 -17.57 -3.81
N ARG A 55 -1.71 -16.91 -4.61
CA ARG A 55 -2.06 -15.69 -5.33
C ARG A 55 -3.23 -15.94 -6.31
N ASP A 56 -4.01 -14.92 -6.58
CA ASP A 56 -5.02 -14.96 -7.64
C ASP A 56 -4.37 -15.11 -9.03
N ARG A 57 -4.54 -16.27 -9.64
CA ARG A 57 -3.97 -16.59 -10.96
C ARG A 57 -4.80 -16.05 -12.14
N SER A 58 -5.96 -15.49 -11.89
CA SER A 58 -6.79 -14.87 -12.94
C SER A 58 -6.32 -13.46 -13.28
N MET A 59 -5.51 -12.82 -12.41
CA MET A 59 -4.97 -11.48 -12.61
C MET A 59 -3.54 -11.52 -13.18
N PRO A 60 -3.19 -10.58 -14.08
CA PRO A 60 -1.80 -10.37 -14.50
C PRO A 60 -0.87 -10.19 -13.31
N PHE A 61 0.37 -10.62 -13.45
CA PHE A 61 1.38 -10.52 -12.39
C PHE A 61 2.73 -10.05 -12.93
N LEU A 62 3.26 -9.01 -12.35
CA LEU A 62 4.63 -8.52 -12.57
C LEU A 62 5.49 -8.92 -11.37
N ARG A 63 6.57 -9.64 -11.61
CA ARG A 63 7.50 -10.00 -10.55
C ARG A 63 8.56 -8.92 -10.39
N GLN A 64 8.63 -8.29 -9.21
CA GLN A 64 9.76 -7.45 -8.83
C GLN A 64 11.00 -8.31 -8.55
N ALA A 65 12.17 -7.85 -9.03
CA ALA A 65 13.46 -8.43 -8.67
C ALA A 65 14.18 -7.59 -7.60
N ASP A 66 13.85 -6.30 -7.52
CA ASP A 66 14.40 -5.31 -6.59
C ASP A 66 13.25 -4.59 -5.89
N PRO A 67 13.24 -4.48 -4.53
CA PRO A 67 12.16 -3.82 -3.80
C PRO A 67 11.99 -2.33 -4.11
N THR A 68 12.99 -1.69 -4.72
CA THR A 68 12.97 -0.27 -5.07
C THR A 68 12.74 0.01 -6.55
N HIS A 69 12.60 -1.04 -7.39
CA HIS A 69 12.38 -0.91 -8.81
C HIS A 69 11.23 -1.79 -9.30
N VAL A 70 10.36 -1.23 -10.13
CA VAL A 70 9.19 -1.92 -10.69
C VAL A 70 9.40 -2.12 -12.19
N PRO A 71 9.23 -3.36 -12.73
CA PRO A 71 9.43 -3.66 -14.14
C PRO A 71 8.23 -3.21 -14.99
N ALA A 72 7.95 -1.91 -15.00
CA ALA A 72 6.89 -1.28 -15.77
C ALA A 72 7.39 0.04 -16.38
N ASP A 73 6.81 0.43 -17.52
CA ASP A 73 7.15 1.67 -18.21
C ASP A 73 6.58 2.89 -17.44
N ASP A 74 7.10 4.07 -17.76
CA ASP A 74 6.58 5.34 -17.25
C ASP A 74 5.11 5.49 -17.67
N ASP A 75 4.29 6.09 -16.82
CA ASP A 75 2.87 6.36 -17.09
C ASP A 75 2.09 5.14 -17.61
N SER A 76 2.41 3.93 -17.15
CA SER A 76 1.80 2.69 -17.67
C SER A 76 0.51 2.28 -16.98
N PHE A 77 0.22 2.83 -15.79
CA PHE A 77 -1.01 2.56 -15.04
C PHE A 77 -1.72 3.86 -14.67
N ASP A 78 -3.06 3.87 -14.74
CA ASP A 78 -3.83 5.04 -14.31
C ASP A 78 -3.67 5.29 -12.82
N VAL A 79 -3.57 4.23 -12.01
CA VAL A 79 -3.37 4.31 -10.56
C VAL A 79 -2.38 3.26 -10.05
N VAL A 80 -1.53 3.66 -9.09
CA VAL A 80 -0.69 2.73 -8.32
C VAL A 80 -1.19 2.69 -6.88
N LEU A 81 -1.52 1.49 -6.41
CA LEU A 81 -1.92 1.21 -5.03
C LEU A 81 -0.73 0.61 -4.26
N LEU A 82 -0.42 1.18 -3.09
CA LEU A 82 0.52 0.62 -2.12
C LEU A 82 -0.21 0.45 -0.78
N MET A 83 -0.45 -0.78 -0.38
CA MET A 83 -1.19 -1.06 0.84
C MET A 83 -0.35 -1.86 1.83
N PHE A 84 0.12 -1.21 2.89
CA PHE A 84 0.95 -1.80 3.94
C PHE A 84 2.25 -2.41 3.41
N VAL A 85 2.98 -1.66 2.59
CA VAL A 85 4.20 -2.09 1.89
C VAL A 85 5.46 -1.43 2.47
N PHE A 86 5.41 -0.13 2.69
CA PHE A 86 6.60 0.64 3.00
C PHE A 86 7.26 0.24 4.32
N HIS A 87 6.48 -0.11 5.34
CA HIS A 87 7.03 -0.50 6.64
C HIS A 87 7.75 -1.86 6.64
N HIS A 88 7.64 -2.64 5.55
CA HIS A 88 8.41 -3.86 5.31
C HIS A 88 9.77 -3.60 4.64
N MET A 89 10.05 -2.37 4.21
CA MET A 89 11.35 -2.01 3.65
C MET A 89 12.36 -1.75 4.76
N GLU A 90 13.60 -2.24 4.60
CA GLU A 90 14.62 -2.19 5.65
C GLU A 90 15.03 -0.78 6.04
N ARG A 91 15.02 0.16 5.08
CA ARG A 91 15.54 1.52 5.27
C ARG A 91 14.55 2.57 4.77
N PHE A 92 14.50 3.70 5.46
CA PHE A 92 13.69 4.84 5.05
C PHE A 92 14.03 5.40 3.64
N PRO A 93 15.29 5.46 3.19
CA PRO A 93 15.59 5.85 1.81
C PRO A 93 14.98 4.92 0.76
N ASP A 94 14.90 3.61 1.02
CA ASP A 94 14.32 2.65 0.09
C ASP A 94 12.80 2.89 -0.09
N GLN A 95 12.10 3.31 0.96
CA GLN A 95 10.70 3.74 0.87
C GLN A 95 10.54 4.93 -0.09
N GLU A 96 11.47 5.88 -0.05
CA GLU A 96 11.44 7.06 -0.92
C GLU A 96 11.75 6.70 -2.37
N LEU A 97 12.64 5.74 -2.62
CA LEU A 97 12.89 5.19 -3.95
C LEU A 97 11.66 4.48 -4.51
N LEU A 98 11.00 3.64 -3.72
CA LEU A 98 9.77 2.97 -4.15
C LEU A 98 8.62 3.95 -4.40
N LEU A 99 8.52 5.03 -3.61
CA LEU A 99 7.55 6.10 -3.85
C LEU A 99 7.82 6.82 -5.18
N ALA A 100 9.09 7.10 -5.48
CA ALA A 100 9.49 7.70 -6.76
C ALA A 100 9.17 6.77 -7.94
N GLU A 101 9.36 5.46 -7.80
CA GLU A 101 8.95 4.48 -8.79
C GLU A 101 7.42 4.46 -8.98
N ALA A 102 6.65 4.49 -7.89
CA ALA A 102 5.20 4.59 -7.96
C ALA A 102 4.76 5.86 -8.71
N ALA A 103 5.43 7.00 -8.48
CA ALA A 103 5.15 8.25 -9.18
C ALA A 103 5.57 8.20 -10.67
N ARG A 104 6.65 7.47 -11.01
CA ARG A 104 7.07 7.28 -12.40
C ARG A 104 6.05 6.46 -13.21
N ILE A 105 5.46 5.45 -12.58
CA ILE A 105 4.58 4.46 -13.25
C ILE A 105 3.14 4.95 -13.32
N ALA A 106 2.70 5.71 -12.31
CA ALA A 106 1.33 6.19 -12.22
C ALA A 106 1.10 7.38 -13.16
N LYS A 107 0.03 7.28 -13.96
CA LYS A 107 -0.38 8.34 -14.89
C LYS A 107 -1.22 9.44 -14.24
N ARG A 108 -2.00 9.07 -13.22
CA ARG A 108 -3.03 9.96 -12.65
C ARG A 108 -2.99 10.01 -11.13
N ARG A 109 -2.75 8.87 -10.46
CA ARG A 109 -2.96 8.80 -9.02
C ARG A 109 -2.08 7.74 -8.33
N ILE A 110 -1.64 8.08 -7.13
CA ILE A 110 -1.07 7.10 -6.19
C ILE A 110 -1.99 7.04 -4.97
N VAL A 111 -2.33 5.82 -4.54
CA VAL A 111 -3.11 5.58 -3.34
C VAL A 111 -2.26 4.77 -2.36
N ILE A 112 -2.03 5.30 -1.17
CA ILE A 112 -1.18 4.70 -0.14
C ILE A 112 -2.00 4.48 1.12
N ALA A 113 -2.12 3.24 1.58
CA ALA A 113 -2.62 2.91 2.90
C ALA A 113 -1.47 2.38 3.76
N GLU A 114 -1.19 3.00 4.92
CA GLU A 114 -0.01 2.66 5.69
C GLU A 114 -0.21 2.80 7.20
N ASP A 115 0.55 2.04 7.96
CA ASP A 115 0.63 2.15 9.41
C ASP A 115 1.35 3.44 9.81
N THR A 116 0.67 4.27 10.59
CA THR A 116 1.16 5.60 10.95
C THR A 116 1.05 5.86 12.45
N PRO A 117 2.00 5.38 13.26
CA PRO A 117 1.92 5.54 14.71
C PRO A 117 1.90 7.02 15.11
N THR A 118 0.97 7.37 16.00
CA THR A 118 0.75 8.74 16.49
C THR A 118 1.38 8.99 17.86
N SER A 119 1.77 7.93 18.57
CA SER A 119 2.39 7.97 19.91
C SER A 119 3.35 6.80 20.10
N ALA A 120 4.15 6.85 21.18
CA ALA A 120 5.03 5.72 21.54
C ALA A 120 4.23 4.46 21.87
N VAL A 121 3.07 4.58 22.51
CA VAL A 121 2.19 3.44 22.81
C VAL A 121 1.62 2.85 21.53
N ASP A 122 1.15 3.69 20.64
CA ASP A 122 0.66 3.31 19.31
C ASP A 122 1.73 2.54 18.52
N ARG A 123 2.97 3.05 18.56
CA ARG A 123 4.11 2.36 17.93
C ARG A 123 4.37 0.97 18.50
N VAL A 124 4.23 0.78 19.80
CA VAL A 124 4.38 -0.55 20.42
C VAL A 124 3.32 -1.52 19.89
N PHE A 125 2.08 -1.07 19.75
CA PHE A 125 1.02 -1.90 19.16
C PHE A 125 1.27 -2.20 17.68
N ASN A 126 1.73 -1.22 16.87
CA ASN A 126 2.13 -1.46 15.49
C ASN A 126 3.17 -2.59 15.41
N VAL A 127 4.26 -2.46 16.16
CA VAL A 127 5.34 -3.47 16.20
C VAL A 127 4.81 -4.85 16.61
N ALA A 128 3.98 -4.90 17.67
CA ALA A 128 3.45 -6.17 18.17
C ALA A 128 2.52 -6.86 17.16
N TRP A 129 1.62 -6.10 16.53
CA TRP A 129 0.69 -6.65 15.54
C TRP A 129 1.38 -7.01 14.24
N ASP A 130 2.29 -6.16 13.74
CA ASP A 130 3.07 -6.45 12.53
C ASP A 130 3.88 -7.74 12.70
N TRP A 131 4.58 -7.89 13.81
CA TRP A 131 5.31 -9.12 14.13
C TRP A 131 4.37 -10.34 14.21
N LEU A 132 3.25 -10.23 14.94
CA LEU A 132 2.32 -11.34 15.13
C LEU A 132 1.68 -11.81 13.82
N LEU A 133 1.34 -10.87 12.93
CA LEU A 133 0.66 -11.17 11.69
C LEU A 133 1.61 -11.68 10.59
N ASN A 134 2.87 -11.23 10.60
CA ASN A 134 3.80 -11.45 9.50
C ASN A 134 4.89 -12.50 9.78
N VAL A 135 5.29 -12.71 11.06
CA VAL A 135 6.39 -13.63 11.41
C VAL A 135 6.16 -15.06 10.91
N ARG A 136 4.91 -15.54 10.91
CA ARG A 136 4.56 -16.89 10.45
C ARG A 136 4.61 -17.04 8.93
N HIS A 137 4.60 -15.93 8.20
CA HIS A 137 4.59 -15.90 6.74
C HIS A 137 5.97 -15.59 6.14
N GLY A 138 6.99 -15.39 7.00
CA GLY A 138 8.35 -15.07 6.57
C GLY A 138 8.48 -13.68 5.94
N VAL A 139 7.52 -12.79 6.20
CA VAL A 139 7.57 -11.40 5.72
C VAL A 139 8.51 -10.62 6.64
N PRO A 140 9.49 -9.86 6.09
CA PRO A 140 10.38 -9.00 6.89
C PRO A 140 9.59 -7.99 7.71
N THR A 141 9.96 -7.79 8.97
CA THR A 141 9.34 -6.83 9.89
C THR A 141 10.40 -5.88 10.48
N PRO A 142 10.99 -4.99 9.67
CA PRO A 142 12.03 -4.07 10.12
C PRO A 142 11.49 -2.91 10.97
N PHE A 143 10.16 -2.77 11.06
CA PHE A 143 9.46 -1.76 11.87
C PHE A 143 9.79 -0.31 11.48
N THR A 144 9.97 -0.06 10.20
CA THR A 144 10.30 1.25 9.62
C THR A 144 9.05 2.12 9.43
N PHE A 145 8.23 2.22 10.48
CA PHE A 145 7.00 3.04 10.46
C PHE A 145 7.31 4.52 10.43
N ARG A 146 6.66 5.27 9.54
CA ARG A 146 6.65 6.74 9.53
C ARG A 146 5.37 7.26 10.19
N THR A 147 5.48 8.38 10.84
CA THR A 147 4.31 9.15 11.28
C THR A 147 3.66 9.85 10.09
N VAL A 148 2.42 10.33 10.24
CA VAL A 148 1.75 11.17 9.23
C VAL A 148 2.62 12.36 8.82
N ARG A 149 3.24 13.07 9.79
CA ARG A 149 4.16 14.19 9.50
C ARG A 149 5.41 13.73 8.75
N GLY A 150 5.91 12.53 9.06
CA GLY A 150 7.04 11.93 8.36
C GLY A 150 6.71 11.68 6.89
N TRP A 151 5.53 11.16 6.59
CA TRP A 151 5.05 10.98 5.21
C TRP A 151 4.84 12.30 4.49
N GLN A 152 4.21 13.29 5.13
CA GLN A 152 4.02 14.61 4.55
C GLN A 152 5.34 15.25 4.13
N ALA A 153 6.36 15.18 4.99
CA ALA A 153 7.69 15.70 4.66
C ALA A 153 8.36 14.93 3.49
N VAL A 154 8.07 13.63 3.32
CA VAL A 154 8.51 12.86 2.16
C VAL A 154 7.81 13.35 0.90
N PHE A 155 6.49 13.47 0.90
CA PHE A 155 5.72 13.92 -0.26
C PHE A 155 6.16 15.33 -0.71
N GLU A 156 6.33 16.25 0.24
CA GLU A 156 6.84 17.61 -0.04
C GLU A 156 8.22 17.59 -0.72
N ARG A 157 9.17 16.75 -0.24
CA ARG A 157 10.51 16.65 -0.84
C ARG A 157 10.48 16.09 -2.26
N HIS A 158 9.50 15.24 -2.58
CA HIS A 158 9.32 14.67 -3.92
C HIS A 158 8.39 15.51 -4.81
N GLY A 159 7.91 16.67 -4.34
CA GLY A 159 7.00 17.53 -5.07
C GLY A 159 5.62 16.91 -5.31
N LEU A 160 5.22 15.96 -4.46
CA LEU A 160 3.95 15.24 -4.56
C LEU A 160 2.90 15.94 -3.70
N GLU A 161 1.81 16.37 -4.32
CA GLU A 161 0.72 17.08 -3.63
C GLU A 161 -0.38 16.11 -3.20
N LEU A 162 -0.70 16.13 -1.90
CA LEU A 162 -1.80 15.33 -1.35
C LEU A 162 -3.15 15.93 -1.74
N SER A 163 -3.96 15.17 -2.48
CA SER A 163 -5.37 15.49 -2.75
C SER A 163 -6.30 15.01 -1.62
N HIS A 164 -5.93 13.95 -0.90
CA HIS A 164 -6.68 13.47 0.24
C HIS A 164 -5.79 12.84 1.30
N ARG A 165 -6.19 13.00 2.57
CA ARG A 165 -5.59 12.32 3.72
C ARG A 165 -6.65 12.00 4.76
N GLU A 166 -6.67 10.76 5.20
CA GLU A 166 -7.48 10.31 6.35
C GLU A 166 -6.59 9.51 7.31
N THR A 167 -6.78 9.69 8.61
CA THR A 167 -6.16 8.83 9.64
C THR A 167 -7.27 8.20 10.46
N TYR A 168 -7.22 6.89 10.64
CA TYR A 168 -8.28 6.11 11.29
C TYR A 168 -7.71 4.94 12.09
N ARG A 169 -8.55 4.31 12.87
CA ARG A 169 -8.22 3.10 13.62
C ARG A 169 -9.07 1.94 13.08
N PRO A 170 -8.48 0.94 12.43
CA PRO A 170 -9.23 -0.20 11.94
C PRO A 170 -9.76 -1.03 13.10
N LEU A 171 -11.02 -1.47 13.00
CA LEU A 171 -11.61 -2.33 14.03
C LEU A 171 -11.04 -3.74 13.96
N TRP A 172 -10.71 -4.23 12.78
CA TRP A 172 -10.22 -5.58 12.58
C TRP A 172 -8.92 -5.60 11.75
N PRO A 173 -7.94 -6.46 12.10
CA PRO A 173 -7.89 -7.39 13.25
C PRO A 173 -7.42 -6.73 14.56
N THR A 174 -7.10 -5.47 14.55
CA THR A 174 -6.31 -4.77 15.57
C THR A 174 -7.14 -4.16 16.69
N LEU A 175 -8.47 -4.29 16.63
CA LEU A 175 -9.43 -3.77 17.62
C LEU A 175 -9.24 -2.27 17.91
N GLY A 176 -8.84 -1.50 16.91
CA GLY A 176 -8.63 -0.06 17.05
C GLY A 176 -7.42 0.32 17.91
N THR A 177 -6.43 -0.57 18.09
CA THR A 177 -5.30 -0.35 18.98
C THR A 177 -4.24 0.60 18.41
N TYR A 178 -4.18 0.78 17.08
CA TYR A 178 -3.22 1.69 16.44
C TYR A 178 -3.80 2.35 15.18
N HIS A 179 -3.07 3.32 14.62
CA HIS A 179 -3.56 4.14 13.52
C HIS A 179 -3.01 3.67 12.17
N HIS A 180 -3.92 3.68 11.20
CA HIS A 180 -3.60 3.68 9.78
C HIS A 180 -3.83 5.06 9.18
N SER A 181 -3.21 5.33 8.05
CA SER A 181 -3.53 6.51 7.24
C SER A 181 -3.67 6.14 5.78
N LEU A 182 -4.66 6.74 5.15
CA LEU A 182 -4.84 6.75 3.71
C LEU A 182 -4.32 8.08 3.17
N PHE A 183 -3.48 8.03 2.16
CA PHE A 183 -2.98 9.18 1.42
C PHE A 183 -3.32 8.99 -0.06
N VAL A 184 -3.82 10.04 -0.70
CA VAL A 184 -4.07 10.06 -2.14
C VAL A 184 -3.30 11.23 -2.73
N ILE A 185 -2.57 10.96 -3.80
CA ILE A 185 -1.73 11.90 -4.53
C ILE A 185 -2.21 11.91 -5.96
N ASP A 186 -2.61 13.05 -6.47
CA ASP A 186 -2.92 13.27 -7.88
C ASP A 186 -1.66 13.77 -8.62
N LEU A 187 -1.40 13.26 -9.84
CA LEU A 187 -0.22 13.53 -10.67
C LEU A 187 -0.57 14.35 -11.91
#